data_cb229373178ad2471ae43d409024c90c
#
_entry.id   cb229373178ad2471ae43d409024c90c
#
_cell.length_a   1.000
_cell.length_b   1.000
_cell.length_c   1.000
_cell.angle_alpha   90.00
_cell.angle_beta   90.00
_cell.angle_gamma   90.00
#
_symmetry.space_group_name_H-M   'P 1'
#
loop_
_entity.id
_entity.type
_entity.pdbx_description
1 polymer ?
#
loop_
_entity_poly.entity_id
_entity_poly.type
_entity_poly.pdbx_seq_one_letter_code
_entity_poly.pdbx_strand_id
1 'polypeptide(L)'
;MNSRILILFTLLIITNCDEIFDIFPPEIDLISPKDRVLIENSAKFIVTASDNKGLDRVEFSLADKVTGNKVEETFTTEPYEIELTNIQTWKQIQFEAYAYDDVGNFSRVDKQYLIQTSVDNAKLKVLSPNGGETWQTGSTKVIRWSSEDVVGSISIELFRSNNFITNITKSTNNNGAFDWAIPDALSANANYKIKVSWNEYVSIYDESDSFFSITKPTSTNSIINND
;
A
#
# COMPACT_ATOMS: atom_id res chain seq x y z
N MET A 1 -68.73 27.81 -47.82
CA MET A 1 -67.53 28.65 -47.59
C MET A 1 -66.71 28.01 -46.47
N ASN A 2 -65.72 27.22 -46.87
CA ASN A 2 -64.85 26.51 -45.91
C ASN A 2 -63.59 27.31 -45.75
N SER A 3 -63.40 27.93 -44.59
CA SER A 3 -62.15 28.60 -44.21
C SER A 3 -61.20 27.54 -43.65
N ARG A 4 -60.07 27.23 -44.38
CA ARG A 4 -59.01 26.42 -43.92
C ARG A 4 -58.02 27.30 -43.13
N ILE A 5 -57.99 27.13 -41.83
CA ILE A 5 -56.96 27.74 -41.01
C ILE A 5 -55.66 26.96 -41.24
N LEU A 6 -54.69 27.62 -41.82
CA LEU A 6 -53.30 27.12 -42.01
C LEU A 6 -52.52 27.39 -40.72
N ILE A 7 -52.33 26.36 -39.87
CA ILE A 7 -51.46 26.46 -38.73
C ILE A 7 -50.01 26.30 -39.20
N LEU A 8 -49.29 27.42 -39.20
CA LEU A 8 -47.89 27.47 -39.51
C LEU A 8 -47.10 26.97 -38.31
N PHE A 9 -46.63 25.72 -38.31
CA PHE A 9 -45.68 25.23 -37.34
C PHE A 9 -44.34 25.89 -37.64
N THR A 10 -43.99 26.90 -36.85
CA THR A 10 -42.61 27.43 -36.82
C THR A 10 -41.76 26.41 -36.11
N LEU A 11 -40.98 25.64 -36.88
CA LEU A 11 -39.93 24.78 -36.36
C LEU A 11 -38.81 25.70 -35.83
N LEU A 12 -38.79 25.92 -34.52
CA LEU A 12 -37.69 26.59 -33.85
C LEU A 12 -36.51 25.62 -33.87
N ILE A 13 -35.61 25.80 -34.82
CA ILE A 13 -34.32 25.13 -34.80
C ILE A 13 -33.51 25.78 -33.69
N ILE A 14 -33.47 25.13 -32.53
CA ILE A 14 -32.51 25.44 -31.47
C ILE A 14 -31.15 24.92 -31.98
N THR A 15 -30.44 25.78 -32.73
CA THR A 15 -29.03 25.57 -33.05
C THR A 15 -28.23 26.06 -31.86
N ASN A 16 -27.38 25.18 -31.36
CA ASN A 16 -26.34 25.40 -30.37
C ASN A 16 -26.79 25.57 -28.92
N CYS A 17 -27.03 24.45 -28.28
CA CYS A 17 -26.79 24.30 -26.85
C CYS A 17 -25.74 23.15 -26.66
N ASP A 18 -24.57 23.34 -27.23
CA ASP A 18 -23.41 22.46 -26.96
C ASP A 18 -22.55 22.99 -25.83
N GLU A 19 -23.06 23.86 -24.99
CA GLU A 19 -22.52 24.05 -23.64
C GLU A 19 -23.15 23.01 -22.70
N ILE A 20 -22.87 21.74 -22.94
CA ILE A 20 -23.04 20.72 -21.93
C ILE A 20 -22.05 21.12 -20.83
N PHE A 21 -22.60 21.53 -19.68
CA PHE A 21 -21.80 21.78 -18.48
C PHE A 21 -20.89 20.58 -18.26
N ASP A 22 -19.60 20.83 -18.09
CA ASP A 22 -18.68 19.78 -17.72
C ASP A 22 -18.98 19.34 -16.28
N ILE A 23 -19.42 18.10 -16.14
CA ILE A 23 -19.74 17.50 -14.84
C ILE A 23 -18.77 16.38 -14.46
N PHE A 24 -17.83 16.08 -15.35
CA PHE A 24 -16.86 15.02 -15.13
C PHE A 24 -15.57 15.63 -14.58
N PRO A 25 -15.10 15.16 -13.40
CA PRO A 25 -13.83 15.62 -12.88
C PRO A 25 -12.66 15.05 -13.69
N PRO A 26 -11.50 15.73 -13.71
CA PRO A 26 -10.28 15.23 -14.33
C PRO A 26 -9.88 13.86 -13.81
N GLU A 27 -9.16 13.09 -14.62
CA GLU A 27 -8.42 11.91 -14.17
C GLU A 27 -7.03 12.34 -13.70
N ILE A 28 -6.52 11.74 -12.62
CA ILE A 28 -5.19 11.99 -12.08
C ILE A 28 -4.58 10.71 -11.52
N ASP A 29 -3.32 10.43 -11.90
CA ASP A 29 -2.57 9.27 -11.43
C ASP A 29 -1.17 9.64 -10.96
N LEU A 30 -0.73 9.04 -9.85
CA LEU A 30 0.63 9.15 -9.36
C LEU A 30 1.55 8.14 -10.05
N ILE A 31 2.52 8.66 -10.80
CA ILE A 31 3.49 7.88 -11.57
C ILE A 31 4.72 7.55 -10.73
N SER A 32 5.21 8.52 -9.94
CA SER A 32 6.42 8.39 -9.12
C SER A 32 6.32 9.28 -7.87
N PRO A 33 6.93 8.87 -6.75
CA PRO A 33 7.55 7.57 -6.45
C PRO A 33 6.49 6.48 -6.22
N LYS A 34 6.77 5.24 -6.66
CA LYS A 34 5.88 4.08 -6.42
C LYS A 34 6.14 3.42 -5.06
N ASP A 35 7.39 3.42 -4.61
CA ASP A 35 7.77 2.88 -3.31
C ASP A 35 7.26 3.77 -2.17
N ARG A 36 6.99 3.17 -1.02
CA ARG A 36 6.51 3.90 0.17
C ARG A 36 7.64 4.36 1.07
N VAL A 37 8.84 3.85 0.88
CA VAL A 37 10.05 4.21 1.61
C VAL A 37 11.02 4.89 0.67
N LEU A 38 11.47 6.08 1.04
CA LEU A 38 12.43 6.88 0.28
C LEU A 38 13.75 6.90 1.04
N ILE A 39 14.83 6.50 0.38
CA ILE A 39 16.16 6.36 0.99
C ILE A 39 17.13 7.40 0.45
N GLU A 40 16.97 7.79 -0.80
CA GLU A 40 17.81 8.80 -1.41
C GLU A 40 17.58 10.19 -0.79
N ASN A 41 18.52 11.10 -0.99
CA ASN A 41 18.40 12.47 -0.49
C ASN A 41 17.51 13.38 -1.36
N SER A 42 16.96 12.84 -2.44
CA SER A 42 15.95 13.51 -3.27
C SER A 42 14.89 12.52 -3.73
N ALA A 43 13.71 13.04 -4.04
CA ALA A 43 12.64 12.28 -4.65
C ALA A 43 11.90 13.13 -5.67
N LYS A 44 11.62 12.56 -6.84
CA LYS A 44 10.86 13.19 -7.89
C LYS A 44 9.42 12.70 -7.88
N PHE A 45 8.49 13.60 -7.61
CA PHE A 45 7.05 13.34 -7.61
C PHE A 45 6.50 13.70 -8.96
N ILE A 46 5.85 12.76 -9.62
CA ILE A 46 5.32 12.89 -10.99
C ILE A 46 3.89 12.40 -10.99
N VAL A 47 2.98 13.21 -11.50
CA VAL A 47 1.61 12.78 -11.81
C VAL A 47 1.32 12.95 -13.29
N THR A 48 0.35 12.18 -13.77
CA THR A 48 -0.35 12.44 -15.03
C THR A 48 -1.75 12.91 -14.71
N ALA A 49 -2.25 13.87 -15.46
CA ALA A 49 -3.61 14.33 -15.35
C ALA A 49 -4.20 14.59 -16.74
N SER A 50 -5.47 14.30 -16.92
CA SER A 50 -6.19 14.56 -18.18
C SER A 50 -7.67 14.84 -17.89
N ASP A 51 -8.27 15.58 -18.80
CA ASP A 51 -9.69 15.89 -18.77
C ASP A 51 -10.28 15.88 -20.18
N ASN A 52 -11.59 15.61 -20.29
CA ASN A 52 -12.30 15.50 -21.56
C ASN A 52 -12.51 16.85 -22.26
N LYS A 53 -12.46 17.97 -21.53
CA LYS A 53 -12.61 19.33 -22.07
C LYS A 53 -11.41 20.23 -21.84
N GLY A 54 -10.59 19.93 -20.85
CA GLY A 54 -9.34 20.63 -20.58
C GLY A 54 -9.04 20.77 -19.09
N LEU A 55 -7.76 20.71 -18.78
CA LEU A 55 -7.26 20.98 -17.44
C LEU A 55 -6.97 22.48 -17.27
N ASP A 56 -7.41 23.04 -16.13
CA ASP A 56 -7.00 24.38 -15.69
C ASP A 56 -5.62 24.32 -15.02
N ARG A 57 -5.46 23.44 -14.03
CA ARG A 57 -4.21 23.32 -13.27
C ARG A 57 -4.08 22.01 -12.52
N VAL A 58 -2.85 21.72 -12.11
CA VAL A 58 -2.53 20.66 -11.15
C VAL A 58 -1.79 21.29 -9.96
N GLU A 59 -2.25 21.03 -8.75
CA GLU A 59 -1.67 21.52 -7.51
C GLU A 59 -1.02 20.38 -6.73
N PHE A 60 0.22 20.56 -6.27
CA PHE A 60 0.93 19.62 -5.40
C PHE A 60 1.04 20.19 -4.00
N SER A 61 0.89 19.33 -3.00
CA SER A 61 1.19 19.60 -1.60
C SER A 61 2.00 18.46 -1.01
N LEU A 62 3.20 18.77 -0.50
CA LEU A 62 4.05 17.84 0.22
C LEU A 62 4.22 18.38 1.64
N ALA A 63 3.87 17.61 2.64
CA ALA A 63 3.92 18.05 4.03
C ALA A 63 4.48 16.95 4.95
N ASP A 64 5.33 17.36 5.89
CA ASP A 64 5.73 16.53 7.04
C ASP A 64 5.13 17.11 8.31
N LYS A 65 4.12 16.45 8.84
CA LYS A 65 3.43 16.89 10.07
C LYS A 65 4.30 16.78 11.34
N VAL A 66 5.41 16.06 11.28
CA VAL A 66 6.32 15.87 12.42
C VAL A 66 7.33 17.02 12.51
N THR A 67 7.95 17.37 11.37
CA THR A 67 8.96 18.44 11.30
C THR A 67 8.36 19.80 10.97
N GLY A 68 7.15 19.84 10.40
CA GLY A 68 6.51 21.07 9.91
C GLY A 68 6.98 21.51 8.53
N ASN A 69 7.85 20.74 7.88
CA ASN A 69 8.27 21.02 6.51
C ASN A 69 7.09 20.93 5.55
N LYS A 70 7.00 21.89 4.62
CA LYS A 70 5.95 21.95 3.60
C LYS A 70 6.47 22.53 2.31
N VAL A 71 6.03 21.95 1.18
CA VAL A 71 6.24 22.47 -0.18
C VAL A 71 4.93 22.38 -0.93
N GLU A 72 4.56 23.46 -1.62
CA GLU A 72 3.38 23.54 -2.48
C GLU A 72 3.79 24.12 -3.84
N GLU A 73 3.22 23.58 -4.91
CA GLU A 73 3.50 23.97 -6.28
C GLU A 73 2.23 23.86 -7.12
N THR A 74 2.08 24.76 -8.09
CA THR A 74 0.94 24.78 -9.03
C THR A 74 1.45 24.80 -10.46
N PHE A 75 0.92 23.89 -11.27
CA PHE A 75 1.27 23.69 -12.68
C PHE A 75 0.07 23.94 -13.56
N THR A 76 0.23 24.72 -14.61
CA THR A 76 -0.78 24.97 -15.65
C THR A 76 -0.48 24.25 -16.96
N THR A 77 0.70 23.62 -17.06
CA THR A 77 1.15 22.83 -18.22
C THR A 77 2.01 21.67 -17.77
N GLU A 78 2.01 20.59 -18.55
CA GLU A 78 2.96 19.49 -18.38
C GLU A 78 4.42 19.93 -18.58
N PRO A 79 5.37 19.25 -17.94
CA PRO A 79 5.21 18.09 -17.05
C PRO A 79 4.77 18.49 -15.65
N TYR A 80 3.84 17.71 -15.05
CA TYR A 80 3.42 17.87 -13.66
C TYR A 80 4.38 17.11 -12.76
N GLU A 81 5.50 17.75 -12.41
CA GLU A 81 6.56 17.12 -11.63
C GLU A 81 7.27 18.11 -10.70
N ILE A 82 7.64 17.63 -9.52
CA ILE A 82 8.45 18.35 -8.55
C ILE A 82 9.56 17.45 -8.02
N GLU A 83 10.78 17.97 -7.92
CA GLU A 83 11.88 17.30 -7.25
C GLU A 83 12.08 17.90 -5.86
N LEU A 84 11.83 17.09 -4.84
CA LEU A 84 12.10 17.44 -3.46
C LEU A 84 13.51 16.98 -3.11
N THR A 85 14.38 17.92 -2.71
CA THR A 85 15.76 17.65 -2.29
C THR A 85 15.88 17.73 -0.77
N ASN A 86 17.00 17.19 -0.22
CA ASN A 86 17.26 17.16 1.22
C ASN A 86 16.15 16.49 2.03
N ILE A 87 15.52 15.46 1.46
CA ILE A 87 14.42 14.75 2.11
C ILE A 87 14.83 14.05 3.40
N GLN A 88 16.11 13.86 3.63
CA GLN A 88 16.66 13.31 4.88
C GLN A 88 16.36 14.18 6.12
N THR A 89 15.99 15.44 5.90
CA THR A 89 15.53 16.35 6.99
C THR A 89 14.06 16.13 7.34
N TRP A 90 13.34 15.37 6.55
CA TRP A 90 11.95 14.99 6.76
C TRP A 90 11.85 13.66 7.51
N LYS A 91 10.74 13.40 8.19
CA LYS A 91 10.44 12.12 8.82
C LYS A 91 9.47 11.29 8.01
N GLN A 92 8.56 11.98 7.35
CA GLN A 92 7.57 11.42 6.46
C GLN A 92 7.16 12.50 5.45
N ILE A 93 6.58 12.08 4.34
CA ILE A 93 5.98 12.99 3.37
C ILE A 93 4.54 12.56 3.15
N GLN A 94 3.60 13.44 3.47
CA GLN A 94 2.24 13.34 2.98
C GLN A 94 2.19 14.08 1.66
N PHE A 95 2.08 13.34 0.57
CA PHE A 95 1.91 13.87 -0.78
C PHE A 95 0.43 13.91 -1.12
N GLU A 96 -0.01 15.03 -1.68
CA GLU A 96 -1.34 15.21 -2.27
C GLU A 96 -1.17 15.95 -3.60
N ALA A 97 -1.91 15.53 -4.61
CA ALA A 97 -2.03 16.27 -5.86
C ALA A 97 -3.49 16.37 -6.27
N TYR A 98 -3.89 17.54 -6.73
CA TYR A 98 -5.22 17.88 -7.18
C TYR A 98 -5.17 18.32 -8.64
N ALA A 99 -6.00 17.76 -9.50
CA ALA A 99 -6.20 18.23 -10.87
C ALA A 99 -7.57 18.93 -10.94
N TYR A 100 -7.61 20.12 -11.52
CA TYR A 100 -8.81 20.93 -11.70
C TYR A 100 -9.08 21.16 -13.19
N ASP A 101 -10.35 21.15 -13.57
CA ASP A 101 -10.83 21.60 -14.87
C ASP A 101 -11.19 23.09 -14.86
N ASP A 102 -11.55 23.63 -16.02
CA ASP A 102 -11.92 25.05 -16.23
C ASP A 102 -13.21 25.48 -15.52
N VAL A 103 -14.05 24.52 -15.10
CA VAL A 103 -15.33 24.81 -14.41
C VAL A 103 -15.28 24.51 -12.92
N GLY A 104 -14.13 23.98 -12.41
CA GLY A 104 -13.86 23.79 -10.99
C GLY A 104 -14.17 22.39 -10.47
N ASN A 105 -14.46 21.40 -11.33
CA ASN A 105 -14.42 20.00 -10.89
C ASN A 105 -12.99 19.60 -10.61
N PHE A 106 -12.78 18.65 -9.68
CA PHE A 106 -11.44 18.19 -9.35
C PHE A 106 -11.38 16.72 -8.99
N SER A 107 -10.20 16.13 -9.19
CA SER A 107 -9.83 14.84 -8.65
C SER A 107 -8.55 14.93 -7.83
N ARG A 108 -8.34 13.97 -6.95
CA ARG A 108 -7.19 13.93 -6.05
C ARG A 108 -6.52 12.57 -6.05
N VAL A 109 -5.19 12.58 -5.96
CA VAL A 109 -4.38 11.44 -5.56
C VAL A 109 -3.56 11.81 -4.34
N ASP A 110 -3.44 10.90 -3.38
CA ASP A 110 -2.62 11.08 -2.19
C ASP A 110 -1.83 9.84 -1.83
N LYS A 111 -0.66 10.04 -1.23
CA LYS A 111 0.19 8.97 -0.73
C LYS A 111 1.10 9.43 0.40
N GLN A 112 1.29 8.55 1.37
CA GLN A 112 2.25 8.76 2.46
C GLN A 112 3.54 8.00 2.18
N TYR A 113 4.67 8.70 2.37
CA TYR A 113 6.02 8.16 2.27
C TYR A 113 6.73 8.22 3.61
N LEU A 114 7.50 7.19 3.89
CA LEU A 114 8.41 7.12 5.03
C LEU A 114 9.82 7.44 4.57
N ILE A 115 10.56 8.20 5.36
CA ILE A 115 11.95 8.54 5.06
C ILE A 115 12.86 7.62 5.85
N GLN A 116 13.71 6.91 5.12
CA GLN A 116 14.76 6.04 5.64
C GLN A 116 16.11 6.66 5.31
N THR A 117 16.91 6.96 6.32
CA THR A 117 18.20 7.65 6.12
C THR A 117 19.29 6.77 5.52
N SER A 118 19.25 5.48 5.76
CA SER A 118 20.17 4.49 5.19
C SER A 118 19.61 3.08 5.37
N VAL A 119 20.01 2.15 4.51
CA VAL A 119 19.78 0.70 4.68
C VAL A 119 20.99 -0.03 5.24
N ASP A 120 22.15 0.65 5.36
CA ASP A 120 23.42 0.02 5.73
C ASP A 120 23.38 -0.60 7.13
N ASN A 121 22.60 -0.04 8.03
CA ASN A 121 22.40 -0.52 9.38
C ASN A 121 21.09 -1.28 9.59
N ALA A 122 20.28 -1.39 8.53
CA ALA A 122 18.98 -2.07 8.63
C ALA A 122 19.17 -3.56 8.95
N LYS A 123 18.52 -4.02 10.00
CA LYS A 123 18.59 -5.41 10.46
C LYS A 123 17.21 -5.91 10.84
N LEU A 124 16.97 -7.16 10.54
CA LEU A 124 15.87 -7.96 11.06
C LEU A 124 16.45 -9.14 11.83
N LYS A 125 15.75 -9.57 12.88
CA LYS A 125 16.09 -10.77 13.63
C LYS A 125 14.83 -11.48 14.08
N VAL A 126 14.66 -12.73 13.65
CA VAL A 126 13.62 -13.62 14.14
C VAL A 126 13.91 -13.99 15.59
N LEU A 127 12.91 -13.85 16.45
CA LEU A 127 13.00 -14.15 17.88
C LEU A 127 12.18 -15.39 18.25
N SER A 128 11.04 -15.62 17.58
CA SER A 128 10.19 -16.80 17.76
C SER A 128 9.24 -16.99 16.58
N PRO A 129 9.10 -18.21 16.03
CA PRO A 129 9.86 -19.40 16.41
C PRO A 129 11.30 -19.32 15.89
N ASN A 130 12.27 -19.61 16.74
CA ASN A 130 13.68 -19.51 16.37
C ASN A 130 14.47 -20.84 16.51
N GLY A 131 13.76 -21.91 16.88
CA GLY A 131 14.25 -23.28 16.94
C GLY A 131 13.90 -24.00 18.22
N GLY A 132 13.50 -25.27 18.08
CA GLY A 132 13.13 -26.15 19.19
C GLY A 132 11.71 -25.98 19.72
N GLU A 133 10.96 -24.94 19.31
CA GLU A 133 9.58 -24.77 19.73
C GLU A 133 8.69 -25.88 19.12
N THR A 134 7.63 -26.23 19.84
CA THR A 134 6.59 -27.13 19.35
C THR A 134 5.25 -26.39 19.37
N TRP A 135 4.72 -26.16 18.19
CA TRP A 135 3.43 -25.52 17.98
C TRP A 135 2.41 -26.52 17.48
N GLN A 136 1.13 -26.19 17.57
CA GLN A 136 0.04 -27.11 17.22
C GLN A 136 -0.85 -26.48 16.17
N THR A 137 -1.24 -27.27 15.16
CA THR A 137 -2.25 -26.83 14.19
C THR A 137 -3.57 -26.47 14.88
N GLY A 138 -4.32 -25.52 14.32
CA GLY A 138 -5.56 -25.01 14.91
C GLY A 138 -5.35 -24.04 16.10
N SER A 139 -4.09 -23.85 16.55
CA SER A 139 -3.79 -22.86 17.60
C SER A 139 -3.31 -21.54 17.01
N THR A 140 -3.47 -20.44 17.76
CA THR A 140 -2.83 -19.16 17.44
C THR A 140 -1.53 -19.03 18.20
N LYS A 141 -0.46 -18.67 17.51
CA LYS A 141 0.87 -18.43 18.07
C LYS A 141 1.41 -17.09 17.62
N VAL A 142 2.21 -16.46 18.47
CA VAL A 142 2.81 -15.17 18.17
C VAL A 142 4.18 -15.37 17.53
N ILE A 143 4.34 -14.97 16.28
CA ILE A 143 5.63 -14.80 15.64
C ILE A 143 6.22 -13.50 16.14
N ARG A 144 7.53 -13.48 16.51
CA ARG A 144 8.22 -12.31 17.02
C ARG A 144 9.52 -12.06 16.28
N TRP A 145 9.82 -10.80 16.06
CA TRP A 145 11.10 -10.34 15.51
C TRP A 145 11.52 -9.04 16.17
N SER A 146 12.80 -8.69 16.04
CA SER A 146 13.30 -7.33 16.28
C SER A 146 13.79 -6.73 14.97
N SER A 147 13.82 -5.41 14.91
CA SER A 147 14.31 -4.65 13.77
C SER A 147 15.07 -3.42 14.22
N GLU A 148 16.11 -3.07 13.49
CA GLU A 148 16.88 -1.83 13.61
C GLU A 148 16.85 -1.17 12.24
N ASP A 149 16.57 0.13 12.17
CA ASP A 149 16.55 0.94 10.94
C ASP A 149 15.73 0.31 9.78
N VAL A 150 14.64 -0.38 10.12
CA VAL A 150 13.67 -0.96 9.18
C VAL A 150 12.34 -0.26 9.37
N VAL A 151 11.88 0.49 8.38
CA VAL A 151 10.58 1.18 8.36
C VAL A 151 9.65 0.56 7.33
N GLY A 152 8.33 0.77 7.47
CA GLY A 152 7.35 0.24 6.52
C GLY A 152 6.82 -1.12 6.92
N SER A 153 6.76 -2.05 5.98
CA SER A 153 6.06 -3.32 6.15
C SER A 153 6.98 -4.54 6.05
N ILE A 154 6.52 -5.63 6.67
CA ILE A 154 7.22 -6.91 6.75
C ILE A 154 6.37 -7.99 6.08
N SER A 155 6.98 -8.91 5.35
CA SER A 155 6.40 -10.19 4.95
C SER A 155 6.92 -11.32 5.83
N ILE A 156 6.09 -12.35 6.02
CA ILE A 156 6.46 -13.55 6.78
C ILE A 156 6.12 -14.78 5.93
N GLU A 157 7.12 -15.60 5.70
CA GLU A 157 7.03 -16.81 4.89
C GLU A 157 7.29 -18.05 5.75
N LEU A 158 6.62 -19.17 5.42
CA LEU A 158 6.82 -20.47 6.02
C LEU A 158 7.61 -21.38 5.09
N PHE A 159 8.64 -22.01 5.62
CA PHE A 159 9.46 -23.02 4.95
C PHE A 159 9.40 -24.35 5.68
N ARG A 160 9.62 -25.44 4.95
CA ARG A 160 9.81 -26.80 5.47
C ARG A 160 10.99 -27.45 4.81
N SER A 161 12.01 -27.85 5.58
CA SER A 161 13.27 -28.40 5.05
C SER A 161 13.86 -27.51 3.96
N ASN A 162 13.87 -26.19 4.19
CA ASN A 162 14.31 -25.12 3.28
C ASN A 162 13.49 -24.94 1.99
N ASN A 163 12.35 -25.64 1.83
CA ASN A 163 11.44 -25.40 0.72
C ASN A 163 10.31 -24.45 1.14
N PHE A 164 10.04 -23.45 0.32
CA PHE A 164 8.91 -22.56 0.51
C PHE A 164 7.58 -23.31 0.54
N ILE A 165 6.74 -23.03 1.53
CA ILE A 165 5.40 -23.62 1.68
C ILE A 165 4.32 -22.60 1.35
N THR A 166 4.34 -21.45 2.05
CA THR A 166 3.31 -20.43 1.88
C THR A 166 3.74 -19.10 2.49
N ASN A 167 3.09 -18.02 2.09
CA ASN A 167 3.13 -16.77 2.86
C ASN A 167 2.19 -16.90 4.06
N ILE A 168 2.72 -16.69 5.26
CA ILE A 168 1.91 -16.49 6.47
C ILE A 168 1.20 -15.14 6.36
N THR A 169 1.95 -14.09 5.97
CA THR A 169 1.42 -12.80 5.53
C THR A 169 2.35 -12.18 4.48
N LYS A 170 1.75 -11.51 3.49
CA LYS A 170 2.53 -10.77 2.48
C LYS A 170 2.90 -9.37 2.95
N SER A 171 2.16 -8.84 3.94
CA SER A 171 2.43 -7.52 4.48
C SER A 171 1.78 -7.38 5.85
N THR A 172 2.58 -6.93 6.83
CA THR A 172 2.13 -6.53 8.17
C THR A 172 2.98 -5.35 8.64
N ASN A 173 2.49 -4.59 9.63
CA ASN A 173 3.28 -3.51 10.23
C ASN A 173 4.52 -4.06 10.91
N ASN A 174 5.65 -3.33 10.83
CA ASN A 174 6.88 -3.68 11.53
C ASN A 174 6.79 -3.28 13.03
N ASN A 175 5.96 -3.98 13.79
CA ASN A 175 5.74 -3.76 15.23
C ASN A 175 6.36 -4.85 16.11
N GLY A 176 7.12 -5.78 15.52
CA GLY A 176 7.84 -6.85 16.21
C GLY A 176 7.01 -8.09 16.55
N ALA A 177 5.72 -8.15 16.17
CA ALA A 177 4.86 -9.29 16.49
C ALA A 177 3.77 -9.51 15.43
N PHE A 178 3.39 -10.78 15.22
CA PHE A 178 2.28 -11.18 14.36
C PHE A 178 1.57 -12.41 14.94
N ASP A 179 0.26 -12.31 15.12
CA ASP A 179 -0.57 -13.42 15.57
C ASP A 179 -0.87 -14.35 14.38
N TRP A 180 -0.28 -15.54 14.39
CA TRP A 180 -0.47 -16.54 13.36
C TRP A 180 -1.45 -17.63 13.80
N ALA A 181 -2.62 -17.66 13.17
CA ALA A 181 -3.54 -18.79 13.27
C ALA A 181 -2.98 -19.93 12.41
N ILE A 182 -2.42 -20.96 13.03
CA ILE A 182 -1.78 -22.06 12.33
C ILE A 182 -2.84 -22.93 11.66
N PRO A 183 -2.84 -23.06 10.30
CA PRO A 183 -3.87 -23.79 9.59
C PRO A 183 -3.91 -25.28 9.99
N ASP A 184 -5.11 -25.83 10.15
CA ASP A 184 -5.31 -27.27 10.42
C ASP A 184 -4.78 -28.15 9.29
N ALA A 185 -4.75 -27.65 8.07
CA ALA A 185 -4.27 -28.36 6.89
C ALA A 185 -2.74 -28.56 6.85
N LEU A 186 -1.96 -27.81 7.67
CA LEU A 186 -0.52 -28.01 7.71
C LEU A 186 -0.17 -29.39 8.24
N SER A 187 0.81 -30.05 7.61
CA SER A 187 1.30 -31.36 8.01
C SER A 187 2.08 -31.27 9.32
N ALA A 188 1.95 -32.28 10.20
CA ALA A 188 2.87 -32.43 11.31
C ALA A 188 4.29 -32.67 10.79
N ASN A 189 5.27 -31.89 11.26
CA ASN A 189 6.66 -32.00 10.87
C ASN A 189 7.57 -31.24 11.86
N ALA A 190 8.81 -31.67 12.00
CA ALA A 190 9.79 -31.07 12.90
C ALA A 190 10.76 -30.11 12.20
N ASN A 191 10.59 -29.87 10.90
CA ASN A 191 11.58 -29.13 10.09
C ASN A 191 11.01 -27.84 9.51
N TYR A 192 10.20 -27.10 10.28
CA TYR A 192 9.69 -25.80 9.86
C TYR A 192 10.65 -24.68 10.23
N LYS A 193 10.71 -23.65 9.39
CA LYS A 193 11.31 -22.34 9.64
C LYS A 193 10.38 -21.24 9.17
N ILE A 194 10.51 -20.07 9.74
CA ILE A 194 9.96 -18.84 9.16
C ILE A 194 11.08 -17.97 8.64
N LYS A 195 10.74 -17.13 7.67
CA LYS A 195 11.55 -16.04 7.17
C LYS A 195 10.75 -14.74 7.32
N VAL A 196 11.37 -13.73 7.89
CA VAL A 196 10.83 -12.37 8.01
C VAL A 196 11.65 -11.48 7.10
N SER A 197 10.99 -10.80 6.15
CA SER A 197 11.67 -9.96 5.16
C SER A 197 11.08 -8.55 5.15
N TRP A 198 11.92 -7.55 4.93
CA TRP A 198 11.48 -6.19 4.69
C TRP A 198 10.93 -6.06 3.27
N ASN A 199 9.68 -5.62 3.12
CA ASN A 199 8.99 -5.60 1.83
C ASN A 199 9.62 -4.63 0.84
N GLU A 200 10.14 -3.52 1.33
CA GLU A 200 10.77 -2.48 0.52
C GLU A 200 12.19 -2.88 0.09
N TYR A 201 12.87 -3.75 0.87
CA TYR A 201 14.21 -4.27 0.61
C TYR A 201 14.29 -5.75 0.97
N VAL A 202 13.81 -6.62 0.10
CA VAL A 202 13.69 -8.07 0.32
C VAL A 202 15.04 -8.78 0.54
N SER A 203 16.16 -8.13 0.24
CA SER A 203 17.50 -8.60 0.59
C SER A 203 17.81 -8.47 2.08
N ILE A 204 17.03 -7.67 2.82
CA ILE A 204 17.14 -7.54 4.28
C ILE A 204 16.06 -8.42 4.88
N TYR A 205 16.51 -9.56 5.38
CA TYR A 205 15.67 -10.58 6.00
C TYR A 205 16.42 -11.34 7.07
N ASP A 206 15.69 -12.09 7.87
CA ASP A 206 16.22 -13.11 8.77
C ASP A 206 15.30 -14.33 8.81
N GLU A 207 15.89 -15.48 9.14
CA GLU A 207 15.19 -16.77 9.22
C GLU A 207 15.38 -17.36 10.62
N SER A 208 14.47 -18.26 11.03
CA SER A 208 14.67 -19.05 12.24
C SER A 208 16.06 -19.70 12.25
N ASP A 209 16.83 -19.55 13.33
CA ASP A 209 18.18 -20.10 13.47
C ASP A 209 18.19 -21.63 13.33
N SER A 210 17.17 -22.28 13.90
CA SER A 210 16.96 -23.73 13.84
C SER A 210 15.50 -24.07 13.52
N PHE A 211 15.25 -25.35 13.23
CA PHE A 211 13.91 -25.81 12.95
C PHE A 211 13.03 -25.83 14.21
N PHE A 212 11.77 -25.53 14.03
CA PHE A 212 10.69 -25.75 15.01
C PHE A 212 9.71 -26.81 14.51
N SER A 213 8.91 -27.35 15.42
CA SER A 213 7.94 -28.42 15.13
C SER A 213 6.52 -27.89 15.05
N ILE A 214 5.73 -28.40 14.10
CA ILE A 214 4.27 -28.30 14.12
C ILE A 214 3.68 -29.69 14.28
N THR A 215 2.79 -29.87 15.28
CA THR A 215 2.11 -31.13 15.59
C THR A 215 0.61 -31.04 15.35
N LYS A 216 -0.06 -32.18 15.25
CA LYS A 216 -1.53 -32.23 15.25
C LYS A 216 -2.04 -32.23 16.70
N PRO A 217 -3.28 -31.75 16.94
CA PRO A 217 -3.94 -31.95 18.23
C PRO A 217 -4.01 -33.44 18.57
N THR A 218 -3.72 -33.77 19.79
CA THR A 218 -3.96 -35.15 20.28
C THR A 218 -5.47 -35.34 20.42
N SER A 219 -6.07 -36.25 19.66
CA SER A 219 -7.45 -36.64 19.90
C SER A 219 -7.53 -37.35 21.25
N THR A 220 -8.11 -36.72 22.24
CA THR A 220 -8.55 -37.39 23.45
C THR A 220 -9.77 -38.25 23.06
N ASN A 221 -9.56 -39.52 22.75
CA ASN A 221 -10.64 -40.50 22.77
C ASN A 221 -11.11 -40.58 24.22
N SER A 222 -12.20 -39.89 24.58
CA SER A 222 -12.96 -40.25 25.74
C SER A 222 -13.55 -41.62 25.49
N ILE A 223 -12.94 -42.67 26.08
CA ILE A 223 -13.57 -43.99 26.17
C ILE A 223 -14.77 -43.74 27.08
N ILE A 224 -15.96 -43.66 26.48
CA ILE A 224 -17.21 -43.75 27.21
C ILE A 224 -17.31 -45.23 27.56
N ASN A 225 -16.88 -45.61 28.78
CA ASN A 225 -17.23 -46.90 29.37
C ASN A 225 -18.72 -46.82 29.69
N ASN A 226 -19.55 -47.42 28.85
CA ASN A 226 -20.93 -47.74 29.18
C ASN A 226 -20.88 -48.99 30.03
N ASP A 227 -21.04 -48.84 31.35
CA ASP A 227 -21.43 -49.90 32.27
C ASP A 227 -22.96 -49.97 32.32
#